data_076a6423b2cf9731a63fec89fb875f2e
#
_entry.id   076a6423b2cf9731a63fec89fb875f2e
#
_cell.length_a   1.000
_cell.length_b   1.000
_cell.length_c   1.000
_cell.angle_alpha   90.00
_cell.angle_beta   90.00
_cell.angle_gamma   90.00
#
_symmetry.space_group_name_H-M   'P 1'
#
loop_
_entity.id
_entity.type
_entity.pdbx_description
1 polymer ?
#
loop_
_entity_poly.entity_id
_entity_poly.type
_entity_poly.pdbx_seq_one_letter_code
_entity_poly.pdbx_strand_id
1 'polypeptide(L)'
;VQVGSPKGVARFMQRAGRSGHHPCAVSRAWFVPTHSLELLEGAALKEGIKKGIYESRDPMLLSMDVLIQYMVTLAVSDGFTAGELFAEVKSTYAFADISRGEFNELLDFITKGGRVLAQYDEFLKVEVENGVYKVNSRRVAMRHRLSIGTITSDVSIRVRWLSGGSLGTIEESFISKLKEGDTFWFAGQNLEFIRIKEMSAYVRKSKAKKGLIPSWMGGRMPLSSQLSAVFRDKLDEVAHG
;
A
#
# COMPACT_ATOMS: atom_id res chain seq x y z
N VAL A 1 -13.48 -11.59 16.04
CA VAL A 1 -14.14 -12.27 14.92
C VAL A 1 -13.39 -11.96 13.64
N GLN A 2 -13.11 -12.97 12.82
CA GLN A 2 -12.53 -12.86 11.48
C GLN A 2 -13.63 -13.14 10.46
N VAL A 3 -14.07 -12.13 9.75
CA VAL A 3 -15.01 -12.25 8.64
C VAL A 3 -14.22 -12.39 7.35
N GLY A 4 -14.52 -13.39 6.56
CA GLY A 4 -13.79 -13.73 5.36
C GLY A 4 -12.40 -14.36 5.63
N SER A 5 -11.79 -14.89 4.58
CA SER A 5 -10.52 -15.61 4.69
C SER A 5 -9.36 -14.71 5.08
N PRO A 6 -8.51 -15.12 6.05
CA PRO A 6 -7.30 -14.39 6.40
C PRO A 6 -6.19 -14.54 5.35
N LYS A 7 -6.35 -15.45 4.39
CA LYS A 7 -5.42 -15.78 3.30
C LYS A 7 -4.06 -16.34 3.74
N GLY A 8 -3.87 -16.59 5.05
CA GLY A 8 -2.67 -17.19 5.61
C GLY A 8 -2.83 -17.54 7.08
N VAL A 9 -2.12 -18.59 7.53
CA VAL A 9 -2.17 -19.11 8.91
C VAL A 9 -1.54 -18.11 9.88
N ALA A 10 -0.34 -17.63 9.59
CA ALA A 10 0.35 -16.66 10.44
C ALA A 10 -0.47 -15.38 10.64
N ARG A 11 -1.12 -14.90 9.57
CA ARG A 11 -1.97 -13.71 9.64
C ARG A 11 -3.19 -13.91 10.54
N PHE A 12 -3.80 -15.09 10.47
CA PHE A 12 -4.90 -15.43 11.38
C PHE A 12 -4.42 -15.49 12.83
N MET A 13 -3.29 -16.14 13.08
CA MET A 13 -2.72 -16.27 14.42
C MET A 13 -2.32 -14.91 15.00
N GLN A 14 -1.74 -14.01 14.20
CA GLN A 14 -1.47 -12.63 14.63
C GLN A 14 -2.74 -11.89 15.06
N ARG A 15 -3.84 -12.04 14.31
CA ARG A 15 -5.14 -11.44 14.67
C ARG A 15 -5.74 -12.09 15.91
N ALA A 16 -5.69 -13.43 16.01
CA ALA A 16 -6.16 -14.16 17.16
C ALA A 16 -5.42 -13.76 18.43
N GLY A 17 -4.08 -13.58 18.36
CA GLY A 17 -3.25 -13.13 19.46
C GLY A 17 -3.62 -11.74 20.00
N ARG A 18 -4.36 -10.94 19.23
CA ARG A 18 -4.88 -9.64 19.70
C ARG A 18 -6.13 -9.76 20.58
N SER A 19 -6.67 -10.95 20.76
CA SER A 19 -7.89 -11.17 21.59
C SER A 19 -7.62 -11.53 23.06
N GLY A 20 -6.37 -11.80 23.42
CA GLY A 20 -6.01 -12.25 24.77
C GLY A 20 -4.82 -11.43 25.32
N HIS A 21 -5.04 -10.18 25.70
CA HIS A 21 -3.97 -9.28 26.17
C HIS A 21 -3.65 -9.37 27.66
N HIS A 22 -4.29 -10.29 28.39
CA HIS A 22 -4.00 -10.49 29.81
C HIS A 22 -3.07 -11.67 30.01
N PRO A 23 -2.18 -11.65 31.00
CA PRO A 23 -1.39 -12.81 31.39
C PRO A 23 -2.29 -14.03 31.62
N CYS A 24 -1.92 -15.19 31.07
CA CYS A 24 -2.67 -16.44 31.11
C CYS A 24 -4.03 -16.46 30.38
N ALA A 25 -4.41 -15.42 29.65
CA ALA A 25 -5.62 -15.43 28.86
C ALA A 25 -5.49 -16.29 27.61
N VAL A 26 -6.51 -17.10 27.31
CA VAL A 26 -6.56 -17.88 26.06
C VAL A 26 -7.10 -17.02 24.94
N SER A 27 -6.31 -16.87 23.89
CA SER A 27 -6.75 -16.19 22.68
C SER A 27 -7.85 -16.97 21.98
N ARG A 28 -8.96 -16.31 21.66
CA ARG A 28 -10.11 -16.89 20.98
C ARG A 28 -10.43 -16.11 19.70
N ALA A 29 -10.60 -16.82 18.61
CA ALA A 29 -11.01 -16.24 17.34
C ALA A 29 -12.11 -17.09 16.70
N TRP A 30 -13.10 -16.41 16.14
CA TRP A 30 -14.17 -17.04 15.37
C TRP A 30 -13.96 -16.67 13.91
N PHE A 31 -13.94 -17.67 13.05
CA PHE A 31 -13.89 -17.48 11.62
C PHE A 31 -15.31 -17.56 11.05
N VAL A 32 -15.72 -16.53 10.33
CA VAL A 32 -17.04 -16.44 9.68
C VAL A 32 -16.82 -16.41 8.17
N PRO A 33 -17.08 -17.53 7.45
CA PRO A 33 -16.96 -17.57 6.00
C PRO A 33 -18.06 -16.71 5.35
N THR A 34 -17.72 -16.07 4.22
CA THR A 34 -18.65 -15.26 3.42
C THR A 34 -19.16 -15.98 2.18
N HIS A 35 -18.50 -17.06 1.77
CA HIS A 35 -18.91 -17.92 0.67
C HIS A 35 -18.37 -19.35 0.85
N SER A 36 -18.87 -20.29 0.04
CA SER A 36 -18.63 -21.73 0.18
C SER A 36 -17.15 -22.15 0.16
N LEU A 37 -16.33 -21.52 -0.69
CA LEU A 37 -14.88 -21.82 -0.72
C LEU A 37 -14.17 -21.46 0.58
N GLU A 38 -14.63 -20.44 1.26
CA GLU A 38 -14.05 -20.07 2.55
C GLU A 38 -14.32 -21.08 3.68
N LEU A 39 -15.31 -21.96 3.52
CA LEU A 39 -15.48 -23.09 4.43
C LEU A 39 -14.29 -24.06 4.34
N LEU A 40 -13.85 -24.36 3.12
CA LEU A 40 -12.66 -25.20 2.90
C LEU A 40 -11.38 -24.47 3.33
N GLU A 41 -11.28 -23.16 3.05
CA GLU A 41 -10.17 -22.35 3.55
C GLU A 41 -10.12 -22.34 5.08
N GLY A 42 -11.26 -22.28 5.74
CA GLY A 42 -11.38 -22.39 7.20
C GLY A 42 -10.96 -23.75 7.75
N ALA A 43 -11.34 -24.84 7.07
CA ALA A 43 -10.91 -26.19 7.41
C ALA A 43 -9.39 -26.35 7.24
N ALA A 44 -8.84 -25.86 6.11
CA ALA A 44 -7.41 -25.86 5.84
C ALA A 44 -6.64 -25.01 6.87
N LEU A 45 -7.17 -23.84 7.25
CA LEU A 45 -6.61 -22.98 8.28
C LEU A 45 -6.52 -23.70 9.63
N LYS A 46 -7.59 -24.36 10.05
CA LYS A 46 -7.64 -25.14 11.30
C LYS A 46 -6.60 -26.26 11.30
N GLU A 47 -6.48 -26.97 10.19
CA GLU A 47 -5.51 -28.06 10.04
C GLU A 47 -4.07 -27.52 9.99
N GLY A 48 -3.82 -26.41 9.27
CA GLY A 48 -2.53 -25.73 9.24
C GLY A 48 -2.06 -25.31 10.62
N ILE A 49 -2.95 -24.73 11.44
CA ILE A 49 -2.66 -24.38 12.84
C ILE A 49 -2.29 -25.63 13.65
N LYS A 50 -3.08 -26.72 13.52
CA LYS A 50 -2.84 -27.97 14.24
C LYS A 50 -1.49 -28.61 13.87
N LYS A 51 -1.09 -28.52 12.61
CA LYS A 51 0.18 -29.04 12.10
C LYS A 51 1.36 -28.08 12.36
N GLY A 52 1.13 -26.90 12.93
CA GLY A 52 2.18 -25.90 13.14
C GLY A 52 2.76 -25.32 11.84
N ILE A 53 1.95 -25.30 10.77
CA ILE A 53 2.36 -24.77 9.47
C ILE A 53 2.13 -23.26 9.48
N TYR A 54 3.23 -22.49 9.46
CA TYR A 54 3.18 -21.03 9.41
C TYR A 54 3.98 -20.54 8.22
N GLU A 55 3.53 -19.39 7.68
CA GLU A 55 4.28 -18.69 6.65
C GLU A 55 5.54 -18.07 7.24
N SER A 56 6.67 -18.42 6.67
CA SER A 56 7.93 -17.69 6.83
C SER A 56 8.08 -16.68 5.71
N ARG A 57 8.67 -15.55 5.98
CA ARG A 57 9.10 -14.56 5.00
C ARG A 57 10.52 -14.15 5.30
N ASP A 58 11.34 -14.12 4.27
CA ASP A 58 12.62 -13.48 4.38
C ASP A 58 12.41 -11.97 4.62
N PRO A 59 13.24 -11.36 5.46
CA PRO A 59 13.20 -9.91 5.66
C PRO A 59 13.37 -9.19 4.34
N MET A 60 12.54 -8.17 4.09
CA MET A 60 12.74 -7.30 2.94
C MET A 60 13.96 -6.42 3.17
N LEU A 61 14.90 -6.48 2.24
CA LEU A 61 16.11 -5.66 2.28
C LEU A 61 15.93 -4.44 1.37
N LEU A 62 16.59 -3.35 1.73
CA LEU A 62 16.66 -2.12 0.95
C LEU A 62 15.29 -1.57 0.50
N SER A 63 14.30 -1.62 1.41
CA SER A 63 12.98 -1.02 1.17
C SER A 63 13.08 0.51 1.20
N MET A 64 13.47 1.12 0.07
CA MET A 64 13.77 2.54 -0.05
C MET A 64 12.57 3.44 0.27
N ASP A 65 11.36 2.98 0.00
CA ASP A 65 10.10 3.65 0.33
C ASP A 65 9.90 3.78 1.86
N VAL A 66 10.25 2.73 2.62
CA VAL A 66 10.25 2.75 4.09
C VAL A 66 11.28 3.73 4.61
N LEU A 67 12.49 3.73 4.02
CA LEU A 67 13.56 4.65 4.42
C LEU A 67 13.17 6.12 4.14
N ILE A 68 12.59 6.41 2.97
CA ILE A 68 12.06 7.74 2.65
C ILE A 68 11.03 8.18 3.69
N GLN A 69 10.10 7.29 4.05
CA GLN A 69 9.09 7.61 5.07
C GLN A 69 9.72 7.89 6.43
N TYR A 70 10.75 7.13 6.81
CA TYR A 70 11.51 7.34 8.04
C TYR A 70 12.26 8.69 8.02
N MET A 71 12.96 9.00 6.94
CA MET A 71 13.63 10.28 6.74
C MET A 71 12.66 11.47 6.92
N VAL A 72 11.49 11.40 6.29
CA VAL A 72 10.48 12.45 6.43
C VAL A 72 9.92 12.50 7.86
N THR A 73 9.78 11.36 8.54
CA THR A 73 9.33 11.30 9.94
C THR A 73 10.31 12.04 10.86
N LEU A 74 11.61 11.82 10.71
CA LEU A 74 12.64 12.53 11.46
C LEU A 74 12.65 14.02 11.12
N ALA A 75 12.55 14.36 9.84
CA ALA A 75 12.52 15.76 9.40
C ALA A 75 11.30 16.53 9.93
N VAL A 76 10.15 15.87 10.12
CA VAL A 76 8.93 16.45 10.73
C VAL A 76 9.08 16.62 12.25
N SER A 77 10.00 15.89 12.88
CA SER A 77 10.30 15.97 14.32
C SER A 77 11.41 16.99 14.56
N ASP A 78 12.53 16.56 15.08
CA ASP A 78 13.66 17.42 15.45
C ASP A 78 14.61 17.70 14.28
N GLY A 79 14.43 16.98 13.16
CA GLY A 79 15.35 16.98 12.03
C GLY A 79 16.45 15.93 12.19
N PHE A 80 17.33 15.82 11.20
CA PHE A 80 18.47 14.92 11.22
C PHE A 80 19.64 15.45 10.40
N THR A 81 20.85 14.99 10.68
CA THR A 81 22.01 15.20 9.82
C THR A 81 22.24 13.98 8.93
N ALA A 82 22.70 14.19 7.70
CA ALA A 82 22.92 13.11 6.74
C ALA A 82 23.97 12.09 7.21
N GLY A 83 24.96 12.53 8.00
CA GLY A 83 26.01 11.66 8.50
C GLY A 83 25.54 10.71 9.58
N GLU A 84 24.85 11.24 10.59
CA GLU A 84 24.29 10.47 11.70
C GLU A 84 23.24 9.47 11.21
N LEU A 85 22.31 9.93 10.39
CA LEU A 85 21.28 9.06 9.86
C LEU A 85 21.84 7.96 8.96
N PHE A 86 22.86 8.23 8.15
CA PHE A 86 23.50 7.17 7.35
C PHE A 86 24.14 6.10 8.22
N ALA A 87 24.84 6.49 9.30
CA ALA A 87 25.44 5.56 10.22
C ALA A 87 24.39 4.69 10.95
N GLU A 88 23.31 5.33 11.39
CA GLU A 88 22.17 4.64 12.03
C GLU A 88 21.52 3.63 11.07
N VAL A 89 21.14 4.08 9.87
CA VAL A 89 20.47 3.23 8.86
C VAL A 89 21.36 2.04 8.48
N LYS A 90 22.65 2.26 8.25
CA LYS A 90 23.61 1.22 7.89
C LYS A 90 23.86 0.21 9.01
N SER A 91 23.59 0.55 10.26
CA SER A 91 23.67 -0.36 11.38
C SER A 91 22.51 -1.37 11.43
N THR A 92 21.44 -1.15 10.67
CA THR A 92 20.28 -2.04 10.65
C THR A 92 20.48 -3.19 9.66
N TYR A 93 19.92 -4.36 9.96
CA TYR A 93 20.00 -5.51 9.07
C TYR A 93 19.41 -5.22 7.66
N ALA A 94 18.29 -4.51 7.61
CA ALA A 94 17.58 -4.24 6.35
C ALA A 94 18.35 -3.33 5.39
N PHE A 95 19.26 -2.49 5.92
CA PHE A 95 20.02 -1.52 5.13
C PHE A 95 21.52 -1.62 5.31
N ALA A 96 22.03 -2.75 5.82
CA ALA A 96 23.47 -2.97 5.99
C ALA A 96 24.28 -2.78 4.70
N ASP A 97 23.68 -3.12 3.57
CA ASP A 97 24.31 -3.04 2.24
C ASP A 97 24.03 -1.73 1.49
N ILE A 98 23.30 -0.78 2.09
CA ILE A 98 23.03 0.50 1.42
C ILE A 98 24.34 1.25 1.12
N SER A 99 24.50 1.67 -0.11
CA SER A 99 25.63 2.52 -0.52
C SER A 99 25.39 3.98 -0.16
N ARG A 100 26.50 4.73 -0.04
CA ARG A 100 26.41 6.19 0.16
C ARG A 100 25.75 6.91 -1.00
N GLY A 101 25.91 6.37 -2.23
CA GLY A 101 25.27 6.90 -3.44
C GLY A 101 23.76 6.81 -3.36
N GLU A 102 23.22 5.61 -3.11
CA GLU A 102 21.78 5.37 -2.96
C GLU A 102 21.18 6.22 -1.84
N PHE A 103 21.86 6.30 -0.70
CA PHE A 103 21.40 7.16 0.40
C PHE A 103 21.34 8.64 0.01
N ASN A 104 22.32 9.16 -0.73
CA ASN A 104 22.32 10.52 -1.22
C ASN A 104 21.21 10.77 -2.26
N GLU A 105 20.91 9.79 -3.11
CA GLU A 105 19.75 9.86 -4.04
C GLU A 105 18.44 10.02 -3.30
N LEU A 106 18.27 9.31 -2.16
CA LEU A 106 17.08 9.45 -1.32
C LEU A 106 17.01 10.84 -0.65
N LEU A 107 18.13 11.38 -0.20
CA LEU A 107 18.20 12.77 0.32
C LEU A 107 17.81 13.78 -0.76
N ASP A 108 18.32 13.63 -1.97
CA ASP A 108 17.94 14.45 -3.11
C ASP A 108 16.45 14.30 -3.47
N PHE A 109 15.92 13.09 -3.37
CA PHE A 109 14.50 12.85 -3.62
C PHE A 109 13.59 13.58 -2.62
N ILE A 110 13.88 13.54 -1.32
CA ILE A 110 13.04 14.20 -0.30
C ILE A 110 13.18 15.73 -0.30
N THR A 111 14.29 16.26 -0.80
CA THR A 111 14.57 17.71 -0.84
C THR A 111 14.16 18.35 -2.17
N LYS A 112 14.45 17.68 -3.29
CA LYS A 112 14.25 18.22 -4.66
C LYS A 112 13.07 17.58 -5.40
N GLY A 113 12.45 16.54 -4.84
CA GLY A 113 11.31 15.85 -5.46
C GLY A 113 11.67 15.01 -6.70
N GLY A 114 12.96 14.81 -6.99
CA GLY A 114 13.42 14.16 -8.22
C GLY A 114 13.27 15.07 -9.46
N ARG A 115 13.83 14.64 -10.61
CA ARG A 115 13.88 15.47 -11.84
C ARG A 115 12.49 15.84 -12.40
N VAL A 116 11.49 15.00 -12.18
CA VAL A 116 10.14 15.19 -12.74
C VAL A 116 9.25 16.02 -11.82
N LEU A 117 9.44 15.94 -10.51
CA LEU A 117 8.57 16.55 -9.50
C LEU A 117 9.12 17.87 -8.95
N ALA A 118 10.34 18.27 -9.34
CA ALA A 118 11.00 19.49 -8.88
C ALA A 118 10.23 20.79 -9.22
N GLN A 119 9.30 20.72 -10.18
CA GLN A 119 8.45 21.88 -10.54
C GLN A 119 7.17 22.01 -9.68
N TYR A 120 6.95 21.09 -8.76
CA TYR A 120 5.75 21.08 -7.91
C TYR A 120 6.16 21.26 -6.45
N ASP A 121 5.93 22.43 -5.90
CA ASP A 121 6.20 22.76 -4.48
C ASP A 121 5.57 21.76 -3.49
N GLU A 122 4.53 21.05 -3.91
CA GLU A 122 3.86 20.05 -3.07
C GLU A 122 4.73 18.83 -2.76
N PHE A 123 5.79 18.59 -3.54
CA PHE A 123 6.72 17.45 -3.38
C PHE A 123 8.04 17.82 -2.74
N LEU A 124 8.34 19.11 -2.59
CA LEU A 124 9.46 19.63 -1.82
C LEU A 124 9.09 19.56 -0.32
N LYS A 125 9.42 18.44 0.30
CA LYS A 125 8.95 18.15 1.67
C LYS A 125 9.95 18.59 2.74
N VAL A 126 11.23 18.50 2.45
CA VAL A 126 12.33 18.67 3.41
C VAL A 126 13.25 19.80 2.95
N GLU A 127 13.56 20.71 3.85
CA GLU A 127 14.51 21.80 3.67
C GLU A 127 15.81 21.48 4.41
N VAL A 128 16.92 22.03 3.96
CA VAL A 128 18.22 21.83 4.61
C VAL A 128 18.71 23.17 5.16
N GLU A 129 18.78 23.26 6.49
CA GLU A 129 19.27 24.43 7.20
C GLU A 129 20.48 24.06 8.06
N ASN A 130 21.62 24.67 7.83
CA ASN A 130 22.86 24.39 8.56
C ASN A 130 23.25 22.89 8.61
N GLY A 131 22.99 22.16 7.53
CA GLY A 131 23.26 20.72 7.44
C GLY A 131 22.20 19.82 8.10
N VAL A 132 21.15 20.39 8.67
CA VAL A 132 20.02 19.67 9.27
C VAL A 132 18.87 19.63 8.28
N TYR A 133 18.36 18.43 8.03
CA TYR A 133 17.19 18.17 7.20
C TYR A 133 15.92 18.30 8.04
N LYS A 134 15.03 19.23 7.70
CA LYS A 134 13.85 19.56 8.49
C LYS A 134 12.64 19.91 7.62
N VAL A 135 11.43 19.68 8.16
CA VAL A 135 10.17 20.10 7.54
C VAL A 135 9.63 21.33 8.27
N ASN A 136 9.68 22.49 7.64
CA ASN A 136 9.18 23.75 8.20
C ASN A 136 7.67 23.95 7.93
N SER A 137 7.13 23.31 6.90
CA SER A 137 5.72 23.43 6.53
C SER A 137 4.80 22.64 7.45
N ARG A 138 3.97 23.34 8.24
CA ARG A 138 2.94 22.73 9.10
C ARG A 138 1.96 21.87 8.30
N ARG A 139 1.63 22.23 7.07
CA ARG A 139 0.74 21.46 6.19
C ARG A 139 1.36 20.12 5.79
N VAL A 140 2.63 20.11 5.43
CA VAL A 140 3.38 18.90 5.09
C VAL A 140 3.52 17.99 6.31
N ALA A 141 3.90 18.56 7.47
CA ALA A 141 4.01 17.81 8.72
C ALA A 141 2.67 17.15 9.13
N MET A 142 1.56 17.89 9.03
CA MET A 142 0.23 17.35 9.35
C MET A 142 -0.15 16.22 8.39
N ARG A 143 0.05 16.40 7.08
CA ARG A 143 -0.25 15.36 6.08
C ARG A 143 0.57 14.10 6.36
N HIS A 144 1.86 14.23 6.65
CA HIS A 144 2.73 13.11 6.96
C HIS A 144 2.25 12.36 8.22
N ARG A 145 1.93 13.07 9.30
CA ARG A 145 1.44 12.46 10.55
C ARG A 145 0.13 11.70 10.37
N LEU A 146 -0.77 12.18 9.52
CA LEU A 146 -2.04 11.50 9.20
C LEU A 146 -1.86 10.25 8.34
N SER A 147 -0.76 10.11 7.63
CA SER A 147 -0.47 8.99 6.74
C SER A 147 0.77 8.18 7.12
N ILE A 148 1.34 8.43 8.30
CA ILE A 148 2.54 7.71 8.76
C ILE A 148 2.28 6.21 8.86
N GLY A 149 3.23 5.41 8.39
CA GLY A 149 3.09 3.95 8.33
C GLY A 149 2.25 3.45 7.14
N THR A 150 1.67 4.34 6.34
CA THR A 150 0.88 3.97 5.15
C THR A 150 1.73 4.18 3.91
N ILE A 151 2.21 3.09 3.31
CA ILE A 151 2.86 3.08 2.01
C ILE A 151 1.90 2.39 1.06
N THR A 152 1.30 3.15 0.15
CA THR A 152 0.34 2.64 -0.83
C THR A 152 0.99 2.61 -2.21
N SER A 153 0.89 1.46 -2.86
CA SER A 153 1.23 1.32 -4.28
C SER A 153 0.05 1.70 -5.20
N ASP A 154 -1.15 1.73 -4.66
CA ASP A 154 -2.37 2.02 -5.41
C ASP A 154 -2.68 3.51 -5.32
N VAL A 155 -2.22 4.25 -6.30
CA VAL A 155 -2.51 5.67 -6.42
C VAL A 155 -3.91 5.85 -7.01
N SER A 156 -4.77 6.53 -6.25
CA SER A 156 -6.09 6.92 -6.73
C SER A 156 -6.03 8.32 -7.35
N ILE A 157 -6.44 8.43 -8.60
CA ILE A 157 -6.55 9.68 -9.34
C ILE A 157 -7.97 10.22 -9.20
N ARG A 158 -8.13 11.51 -8.89
CA ARG A 158 -9.44 12.16 -8.86
C ARG A 158 -9.98 12.36 -10.27
N VAL A 159 -11.23 11.97 -10.49
CA VAL A 159 -11.94 12.30 -11.74
C VAL A 159 -12.69 13.62 -11.55
N ARG A 160 -12.40 14.61 -12.37
CA ARG A 160 -12.96 15.97 -12.29
C ARG A 160 -13.51 16.42 -13.65
N TRP A 161 -14.60 17.17 -13.58
CA TRP A 161 -15.08 17.87 -14.76
C TRP A 161 -14.11 18.97 -15.21
N LEU A 162 -13.99 19.22 -16.50
CA LEU A 162 -13.30 20.40 -17.03
C LEU A 162 -13.88 21.71 -16.48
N SER A 163 -15.18 21.75 -16.24
CA SER A 163 -15.92 22.89 -15.68
C SER A 163 -15.75 23.05 -14.16
N GLY A 164 -15.04 22.13 -13.50
CA GLY A 164 -14.92 22.08 -12.05
C GLY A 164 -15.82 21.01 -11.41
N GLY A 165 -15.56 20.71 -10.14
CA GLY A 165 -16.26 19.66 -9.42
C GLY A 165 -15.59 18.27 -9.55
N SER A 166 -15.76 17.43 -8.52
CA SER A 166 -15.21 16.07 -8.46
C SER A 166 -16.33 15.05 -8.65
N LEU A 167 -16.04 14.00 -9.42
CA LEU A 167 -16.95 12.87 -9.64
C LEU A 167 -16.63 11.67 -8.74
N GLY A 168 -15.39 11.58 -8.23
CA GLY A 168 -14.91 10.46 -7.45
C GLY A 168 -13.43 10.18 -7.71
N THR A 169 -12.99 8.98 -7.36
CA THR A 169 -11.62 8.52 -7.57
C THR A 169 -11.58 7.25 -8.40
N ILE A 170 -10.54 7.07 -9.19
CA ILE A 170 -10.31 5.91 -10.05
C ILE A 170 -8.85 5.47 -9.91
N GLU A 171 -8.56 4.20 -10.11
CA GLU A 171 -7.19 3.69 -10.03
C GLU A 171 -6.32 4.25 -11.16
N GLU A 172 -5.10 4.65 -10.81
CA GLU A 172 -4.10 5.11 -11.78
C GLU A 172 -3.83 4.07 -12.86
N SER A 173 -3.79 2.79 -12.48
CA SER A 173 -3.57 1.65 -13.38
C SER A 173 -4.57 1.58 -14.54
N PHE A 174 -5.78 2.11 -14.36
CA PHE A 174 -6.77 2.23 -15.42
C PHE A 174 -6.55 3.50 -16.25
N ILE A 175 -6.43 4.66 -15.58
CA ILE A 175 -6.31 5.96 -16.26
C ILE A 175 -5.02 6.06 -17.07
N SER A 176 -3.91 5.47 -16.63
CA SER A 176 -2.64 5.49 -17.33
C SER A 176 -2.66 4.81 -18.71
N LYS A 177 -3.66 3.97 -18.95
CA LYS A 177 -3.86 3.27 -20.23
C LYS A 177 -4.70 4.08 -21.22
N LEU A 178 -5.38 5.14 -20.76
CA LEU A 178 -6.24 5.96 -21.59
C LEU A 178 -5.42 6.97 -22.38
N LYS A 179 -5.84 7.18 -23.62
CA LYS A 179 -5.37 8.27 -24.48
C LYS A 179 -6.39 9.42 -24.44
N GLU A 180 -5.94 10.63 -24.70
CA GLU A 180 -6.84 11.77 -24.87
C GLU A 180 -7.90 11.46 -25.94
N GLY A 181 -9.17 11.70 -25.60
CA GLY A 181 -10.32 11.36 -26.45
C GLY A 181 -10.93 9.97 -26.16
N ASP A 182 -10.27 9.09 -25.42
CA ASP A 182 -10.85 7.80 -25.05
C ASP A 182 -12.07 8.01 -24.16
N THR A 183 -13.05 7.12 -24.31
CA THR A 183 -14.29 7.18 -23.52
C THR A 183 -14.38 6.01 -22.55
N PHE A 184 -14.87 6.29 -21.34
CA PHE A 184 -15.04 5.29 -20.30
C PHE A 184 -16.29 5.56 -19.44
N TRP A 185 -16.82 4.49 -18.87
CA TRP A 185 -17.97 4.55 -17.96
C TRP A 185 -17.51 4.85 -16.55
N PHE A 186 -18.07 5.92 -15.95
CA PHE A 186 -17.80 6.25 -14.56
C PHE A 186 -18.98 7.05 -13.97
N ALA A 187 -19.31 6.77 -12.69
CA ALA A 187 -20.41 7.43 -11.98
C ALA A 187 -21.75 7.43 -12.79
N GLY A 188 -22.06 6.30 -13.45
CA GLY A 188 -23.28 6.12 -14.23
C GLY A 188 -23.34 6.89 -15.57
N GLN A 189 -22.21 7.42 -16.03
CA GLN A 189 -22.14 8.22 -17.26
C GLN A 189 -20.96 7.78 -18.12
N ASN A 190 -21.08 7.99 -19.44
CA ASN A 190 -19.95 7.84 -20.34
C ASN A 190 -19.19 9.17 -20.42
N LEU A 191 -17.91 9.11 -20.05
CA LEU A 191 -17.02 10.25 -19.96
C LEU A 191 -15.91 10.13 -21.01
N GLU A 192 -15.50 11.25 -21.55
CA GLU A 192 -14.35 11.37 -22.42
C GLU A 192 -13.17 11.89 -21.62
N PHE A 193 -12.06 11.17 -21.69
CA PHE A 193 -10.81 11.56 -21.05
C PHE A 193 -10.12 12.67 -21.83
N ILE A 194 -9.76 13.74 -21.14
CA ILE A 194 -9.14 14.91 -21.79
C ILE A 194 -7.66 15.00 -21.44
N ARG A 195 -7.31 14.94 -20.14
CA ARG A 195 -5.91 15.02 -19.68
C ARG A 195 -5.77 14.67 -18.21
N ILE A 196 -4.54 14.40 -17.79
CA ILE A 196 -4.16 14.35 -16.37
C ILE A 196 -3.43 15.64 -16.00
N LYS A 197 -3.78 16.22 -14.87
CA LYS A 197 -3.05 17.31 -14.25
C LYS A 197 -3.19 17.22 -12.72
N GLU A 198 -2.08 17.36 -11.98
CA GLU A 198 -2.08 17.40 -10.51
C GLU A 198 -2.87 16.25 -9.85
N MET A 199 -2.56 15.00 -10.22
CA MET A 199 -3.24 13.79 -9.73
C MET A 199 -4.77 13.83 -9.94
N SER A 200 -5.21 14.54 -10.97
CA SER A 200 -6.61 14.63 -11.37
C SER A 200 -6.76 14.32 -12.85
N ALA A 201 -7.68 13.41 -13.18
CA ALA A 201 -8.11 13.14 -14.55
C ALA A 201 -9.26 14.08 -14.90
N TYR A 202 -9.06 14.94 -15.88
CA TYR A 202 -10.08 15.86 -16.36
C TYR A 202 -10.88 15.20 -17.45
N VAL A 203 -12.19 15.29 -17.31
CA VAL A 203 -13.14 14.64 -18.21
C VAL A 203 -14.25 15.60 -18.66
N ARG A 204 -14.88 15.25 -19.78
CA ARG A 204 -16.16 15.84 -20.20
C ARG A 204 -17.19 14.75 -20.47
N LYS A 205 -18.47 15.10 -20.48
CA LYS A 205 -19.54 14.17 -20.80
C LYS A 205 -19.43 13.75 -22.27
N SER A 206 -19.48 12.44 -22.52
CA SER A 206 -19.45 11.86 -23.85
C SER A 206 -20.86 11.45 -24.28
N LYS A 207 -21.17 11.63 -25.59
CA LYS A 207 -22.38 11.09 -26.24
C LYS A 207 -22.13 9.71 -26.85
N ALA A 208 -20.92 9.19 -26.77
CA ALA A 208 -20.57 7.87 -27.29
C ALA A 208 -21.40 6.78 -26.58
N LYS A 209 -21.92 5.83 -27.36
CA LYS A 209 -22.68 4.68 -26.81
C LYS A 209 -21.80 3.59 -26.21
N LYS A 210 -20.50 3.60 -26.51
CA LYS A 210 -19.51 2.63 -26.01
C LYS A 210 -18.41 3.38 -25.26
N GLY A 211 -17.90 2.77 -24.20
CA GLY A 211 -16.78 3.29 -23.41
C GLY A 211 -16.11 2.14 -22.69
N LEU A 212 -14.85 2.31 -22.35
CA LEU A 212 -14.10 1.36 -21.53
C LEU A 212 -14.73 1.28 -20.14
N ILE A 213 -14.75 0.09 -19.59
CA ILE A 213 -15.26 -0.13 -18.23
C ILE A 213 -14.04 -0.12 -17.30
N PRO A 214 -13.99 0.75 -16.29
CA PRO A 214 -12.95 0.73 -15.30
C PRO A 214 -12.88 -0.64 -14.62
N SER A 215 -11.69 -1.18 -14.52
CA SER A 215 -11.41 -2.37 -13.72
C SER A 215 -10.69 -1.94 -12.45
N TRP A 216 -11.26 -2.27 -11.31
CA TRP A 216 -10.58 -2.15 -10.03
C TRP A 216 -9.89 -3.47 -9.74
N MET A 217 -8.59 -3.40 -9.57
CA MET A 217 -7.80 -4.55 -9.18
C MET A 217 -7.91 -4.78 -7.68
N GLY A 218 -9.08 -4.84 -7.10
CA GLY A 218 -9.30 -5.01 -5.67
C GLY A 218 -8.15 -5.67 -4.90
N GLY A 219 -8.11 -5.56 -3.60
CA GLY A 219 -7.00 -6.06 -2.77
C GLY A 219 -6.71 -7.53 -3.05
N ARG A 220 -5.80 -7.81 -3.98
CA ARG A 220 -5.36 -9.17 -4.32
C ARG A 220 -4.48 -9.69 -3.19
N MET A 221 -5.12 -10.31 -2.20
CA MET A 221 -4.39 -11.14 -1.25
C MET A 221 -4.59 -12.60 -1.65
N PRO A 222 -3.66 -13.21 -2.39
CA PRO A 222 -3.72 -14.63 -2.69
C PRO A 222 -3.59 -15.43 -1.39
N LEU A 223 -4.08 -16.67 -1.42
CA LEU A 223 -3.74 -17.64 -0.37
C LEU A 223 -2.21 -17.77 -0.32
N SER A 224 -1.67 -17.86 0.89
CA SER A 224 -0.26 -18.21 1.06
C SER A 224 0.04 -19.57 0.45
N SER A 225 1.27 -19.80 0.02
CA SER A 225 1.68 -21.09 -0.54
C SER A 225 1.44 -22.23 0.45
N GLN A 226 1.68 -22.00 1.72
CA GLN A 226 1.49 -22.96 2.79
C GLN A 226 0.00 -23.28 2.99
N LEU A 227 -0.86 -22.27 3.13
CA LEU A 227 -2.29 -22.47 3.26
C LEU A 227 -2.90 -23.10 1.99
N SER A 228 -2.38 -22.74 0.81
CA SER A 228 -2.81 -23.33 -0.47
C SER A 228 -2.46 -24.81 -0.56
N ALA A 229 -1.32 -25.26 -0.01
CA ALA A 229 -0.97 -26.66 0.05
C ALA A 229 -1.95 -27.44 0.92
N VAL A 230 -2.19 -26.99 2.16
CA VAL A 230 -3.15 -27.61 3.07
C VAL A 230 -4.58 -27.59 2.49
N PHE A 231 -4.94 -26.56 1.75
CA PHE A 231 -6.23 -26.46 1.07
C PHE A 231 -6.38 -27.53 -0.03
N ARG A 232 -5.33 -27.77 -0.83
CA ARG A 232 -5.33 -28.84 -1.83
C ARG A 232 -5.47 -30.21 -1.18
N ASP A 233 -4.70 -30.48 -0.11
CA ASP A 233 -4.82 -31.74 0.63
C ASP A 233 -6.26 -31.96 1.11
N LYS A 234 -6.94 -30.93 1.59
CA LYS A 234 -8.35 -31.01 2.00
C LYS A 234 -9.31 -31.26 0.84
N LEU A 235 -9.04 -30.69 -0.33
CA LEU A 235 -9.83 -30.98 -1.54
C LEU A 235 -9.68 -32.46 -1.96
N ASP A 236 -8.45 -32.96 -1.93
CA ASP A 236 -8.16 -34.37 -2.27
C ASP A 236 -8.82 -35.34 -1.28
N GLU A 237 -8.81 -35.03 0.02
CA GLU A 237 -9.55 -35.81 1.03
C GLU A 237 -11.05 -35.86 0.71
N VAL A 238 -11.67 -34.77 0.29
CA VAL A 238 -13.11 -34.71 -0.05
C VAL A 238 -13.40 -35.40 -1.37
N ALA A 239 -12.47 -35.42 -2.32
CA ALA A 239 -12.65 -36.03 -3.63
C ALA A 239 -12.50 -37.56 -3.60
N HIS A 240 -11.75 -38.11 -2.64
CA HIS A 240 -11.40 -39.53 -2.56
C HIS A 240 -11.97 -40.23 -1.31
N GLY A 241 -12.61 -39.50 -0.41
CA GLY A 241 -13.28 -40.02 0.81
C GLY A 241 -14.75 -40.24 0.64
#